data_68344d1d2f57781132ac5674e4888d54
#
_entry.id   68344d1d2f57781132ac5674e4888d54
#
_cell.length_a   1.000
_cell.length_b   1.000
_cell.length_c   1.000
_cell.angle_alpha   90.00
_cell.angle_beta   90.00
_cell.angle_gamma   90.00
#
_symmetry.space_group_name_H-M   'P 1'
#
loop_
_entity.id
_entity.type
_entity.pdbx_description
1 polymer ?
#
loop_
_entity_poly.entity_id
_entity_poly.type
_entity_poly.pdbx_seq_one_letter_code
_entity_poly.pdbx_strand_id
1 'polypeptide(L)'
;MHNYTTYVPNQDKNKKFLERKLSELTTEPELPNFTYESIANRAKTVDVIWFNERRMPFRFYEVEHSTNITNSLDKFYELQDFRADFYIIADESRRNQFNSLLERNIYNSIRRYVKFFNYDNLINQYSRESALMQMDRL
;
A
#
# COMPACT_ATOMS: atom_id res chain seq x y z
N MET A 1 -13.62 -14.08 -5.50
CA MET A 1 -14.38 -13.12 -4.69
C MET A 1 -13.46 -12.01 -4.19
N HIS A 2 -13.82 -10.78 -4.47
CA HIS A 2 -12.95 -9.64 -4.21
C HIS A 2 -13.58 -8.70 -3.17
N ASN A 3 -13.63 -9.15 -1.92
CA ASN A 3 -14.11 -8.34 -0.80
C ASN A 3 -12.92 -7.77 -0.06
N TYR A 4 -12.49 -6.59 -0.51
CA TYR A 4 -11.36 -5.91 0.09
C TYR A 4 -11.85 -4.73 0.92
N THR A 5 -11.22 -4.51 2.05
CA THR A 5 -11.41 -3.30 2.84
C THR A 5 -10.10 -2.52 2.86
N THR A 6 -10.22 -1.21 2.91
CA THR A 6 -9.07 -0.32 2.93
C THR A 6 -9.03 0.48 4.21
N TYR A 7 -7.83 0.75 4.69
CA TYR A 7 -7.59 1.65 5.81
C TYR A 7 -6.68 2.78 5.36
N VAL A 8 -7.10 4.01 5.63
CA VAL A 8 -6.33 5.22 5.35
C VAL A 8 -6.25 6.03 6.64
N PRO A 9 -5.04 6.32 7.16
CA PRO A 9 -4.91 7.13 8.36
C PRO A 9 -5.54 8.52 8.20
N ASN A 10 -6.08 9.06 9.28
CA ASN A 10 -6.80 10.33 9.24
C ASN A 10 -5.97 11.48 8.67
N GLN A 11 -4.70 11.55 9.04
CA GLN A 11 -3.83 12.61 8.58
C GLN A 11 -3.58 12.60 7.07
N ASP A 12 -3.84 11.46 6.42
CA ASP A 12 -3.58 11.28 5.00
C ASP A 12 -4.82 11.34 4.14
N LYS A 13 -6.01 11.26 4.73
CA LYS A 13 -7.27 11.12 3.97
C LYS A 13 -7.52 12.21 2.94
N ASN A 14 -7.09 13.42 3.21
CA ASN A 14 -7.32 14.57 2.34
C ASN A 14 -6.10 14.95 1.52
N LYS A 15 -5.04 14.19 1.61
CA LYS A 15 -3.76 14.54 1.03
C LYS A 15 -3.75 14.43 -0.48
N LYS A 16 -4.39 13.40 -1.03
CA LYS A 16 -4.16 13.03 -2.41
C LYS A 16 -5.40 12.45 -3.07
N PHE A 17 -5.58 12.85 -4.31
CA PHE A 17 -6.70 12.38 -5.12
C PHE A 17 -6.67 10.86 -5.32
N LEU A 18 -5.47 10.31 -5.57
CA LEU A 18 -5.33 8.87 -5.83
C LEU A 18 -5.59 8.02 -4.59
N GLU A 19 -5.15 8.49 -3.42
CA GLU A 19 -5.43 7.82 -2.16
C GLU A 19 -6.93 7.77 -1.91
N ARG A 20 -7.63 8.85 -2.22
CA ARG A 20 -9.07 8.92 -2.08
C ARG A 20 -9.75 7.86 -2.95
N LYS A 21 -9.29 7.69 -4.19
CA LYS A 21 -9.87 6.69 -5.08
C LYS A 21 -9.71 5.27 -4.53
N LEU A 22 -8.59 4.96 -3.95
CA LEU A 22 -8.39 3.65 -3.32
C LEU A 22 -9.30 3.46 -2.11
N SER A 23 -9.47 4.50 -1.30
CA SER A 23 -10.28 4.43 -0.09
C SER A 23 -11.78 4.39 -0.36
N GLU A 24 -12.23 4.81 -1.55
CA GLU A 24 -13.64 4.78 -1.93
C GLU A 24 -14.19 3.37 -2.10
N LEU A 25 -13.34 2.37 -2.31
CA LEU A 25 -13.82 1.01 -2.55
C LEU A 25 -14.52 0.43 -1.32
N THR A 26 -13.83 0.37 -0.21
CA THR A 26 -14.40 0.00 1.09
C THR A 26 -13.43 0.47 2.16
N THR A 27 -13.88 1.29 3.10
CA THR A 27 -12.99 1.92 4.07
C THR A 27 -13.33 1.47 5.49
N GLU A 28 -12.31 1.02 6.21
CA GLU A 28 -12.39 0.75 7.63
C GLU A 28 -12.11 2.04 8.40
N PRO A 29 -12.97 2.43 9.36
CA PRO A 29 -12.73 3.64 10.15
C PRO A 29 -11.54 3.52 11.09
N GLU A 30 -11.25 2.30 11.53
CA GLU A 30 -10.14 2.00 12.41
C GLU A 30 -9.35 0.84 11.85
N LEU A 31 -8.05 0.81 12.16
CA LEU A 31 -7.21 -0.31 11.77
C LEU A 31 -7.65 -1.56 12.52
N PRO A 32 -7.98 -2.67 11.82
CA PRO A 32 -8.31 -3.91 12.51
C PRO A 32 -7.16 -4.41 13.39
N ASN A 33 -7.49 -5.05 14.48
CA ASN A 33 -6.48 -5.66 15.35
C ASN A 33 -6.07 -7.01 14.74
N PHE A 34 -4.93 -7.06 14.08
CA PHE A 34 -4.49 -8.22 13.30
C PHE A 34 -3.14 -8.79 13.75
N THR A 35 -2.43 -8.11 14.66
CA THR A 35 -1.08 -8.52 15.05
C THR A 35 -0.68 -7.86 16.37
N TYR A 36 0.59 -8.00 16.73
CA TYR A 36 1.15 -7.36 17.92
C TYR A 36 1.04 -5.84 17.82
N GLU A 37 0.86 -5.20 18.97
CA GLU A 37 0.67 -3.75 19.04
C GLU A 37 1.79 -2.95 18.35
N SER A 38 3.04 -3.37 18.54
CA SER A 38 4.18 -2.68 17.91
C SER A 38 4.11 -2.69 16.39
N ILE A 39 3.73 -3.82 15.82
CA ILE A 39 3.60 -3.96 14.35
C ILE A 39 2.35 -3.22 13.87
N ALA A 40 1.24 -3.31 14.60
CA ALA A 40 0.02 -2.58 14.27
C ALA A 40 0.26 -1.08 14.29
N ASN A 41 1.02 -0.58 15.27
CA ASN A 41 1.36 0.84 15.34
C ASN A 41 2.20 1.29 14.14
N ARG A 42 3.12 0.43 13.68
CA ARG A 42 3.89 0.74 12.47
C ARG A 42 3.00 0.75 11.24
N ALA A 43 2.08 -0.20 11.13
CA ALA A 43 1.13 -0.27 10.02
C ALA A 43 0.25 0.98 9.93
N LYS A 44 -0.13 1.58 11.06
CA LYS A 44 -0.92 2.81 11.08
C LYS A 44 -0.25 3.99 10.38
N THR A 45 1.05 3.93 10.16
CA THR A 45 1.78 5.00 9.48
C THR A 45 1.83 4.82 7.97
N VAL A 46 1.35 3.70 7.45
CA VAL A 46 1.28 3.46 6.01
C VAL A 46 0.08 4.19 5.41
N ASP A 47 0.25 4.76 4.23
CA ASP A 47 -0.76 5.62 3.62
C ASP A 47 -2.07 4.89 3.32
N VAL A 48 -2.00 3.70 2.74
CA VAL A 48 -3.20 2.90 2.44
C VAL A 48 -2.89 1.43 2.65
N ILE A 49 -3.81 0.72 3.29
CA ILE A 49 -3.72 -0.73 3.51
C ILE A 49 -5.00 -1.38 3.01
N TRP A 50 -4.85 -2.46 2.25
CA TRP A 50 -5.97 -3.29 1.82
C TRP A 50 -6.00 -4.58 2.62
N PHE A 51 -7.18 -4.95 3.12
CA PHE A 51 -7.40 -6.17 3.91
C PHE A 51 -8.26 -7.15 3.12
N ASN A 52 -7.98 -8.44 3.30
CA ASN A 52 -8.80 -9.50 2.74
C ASN A 52 -10.01 -9.78 3.64
N GLU A 53 -10.82 -10.78 3.25
CA GLU A 53 -12.04 -11.15 3.98
C GLU A 53 -11.77 -11.57 5.44
N ARG A 54 -10.59 -12.11 5.71
CA ARG A 54 -10.18 -12.54 7.05
C ARG A 54 -9.56 -11.42 7.85
N ARG A 55 -9.65 -10.18 7.38
CA ARG A 55 -9.13 -8.99 8.02
C ARG A 55 -7.60 -9.02 8.18
N MET A 56 -6.91 -9.67 7.23
CA MET A 56 -5.46 -9.68 7.17
C MET A 56 -5.00 -8.74 6.06
N PRO A 57 -3.94 -7.95 6.30
CA PRO A 57 -3.43 -7.06 5.25
C PRO A 57 -2.82 -7.86 4.11
N PHE A 58 -3.04 -7.43 2.88
CA PHE A 58 -2.44 -8.06 1.72
C PHE A 58 -1.84 -7.08 0.71
N ARG A 59 -2.09 -5.78 0.86
CA ARG A 59 -1.43 -4.73 0.07
C ARG A 59 -1.17 -3.51 0.94
N PHE A 60 0.04 -2.97 0.83
CA PHE A 60 0.44 -1.75 1.51
C PHE A 60 0.91 -0.76 0.45
N TYR A 61 0.40 0.47 0.52
CA TYR A 61 0.75 1.54 -0.42
C TYR A 61 1.33 2.72 0.32
N GLU A 62 2.47 3.23 -0.20
CA GLU A 62 3.04 4.49 0.24
C GLU A 62 3.12 5.43 -0.95
N VAL A 63 2.55 6.62 -0.82
CA VAL A 63 2.55 7.62 -1.89
C VAL A 63 3.59 8.68 -1.57
N GLU A 64 4.62 8.75 -2.41
CA GLU A 64 5.77 9.60 -2.21
C GLU A 64 5.73 10.80 -3.15
N HIS A 65 5.63 12.02 -2.58
CA HIS A 65 5.66 13.24 -3.38
C HIS A 65 7.03 13.86 -3.47
N SER A 66 7.67 14.08 -2.36
CA SER A 66 8.89 14.86 -2.31
C SER A 66 9.98 14.23 -1.49
N THR A 67 9.72 13.10 -0.83
CA THR A 67 10.61 12.69 0.21
C THR A 67 11.17 11.30 0.06
N ASN A 68 11.39 10.73 0.97
CA ASN A 68 12.33 9.73 1.41
C ASN A 68 11.76 8.34 1.15
N ILE A 69 12.04 7.81 -0.03
CA ILE A 69 11.67 6.43 -0.37
C ILE A 69 12.23 5.45 0.67
N THR A 70 13.38 5.78 1.27
CA THR A 70 13.98 4.94 2.32
C THR A 70 13.04 4.76 3.50
N ASN A 71 12.32 5.79 3.92
CA ASN A 71 11.34 5.65 5.00
C ASN A 71 10.24 4.63 4.66
N SER A 72 9.76 4.67 3.44
CA SER A 72 8.76 3.71 2.99
C SER A 72 9.29 2.29 2.94
N LEU A 73 10.50 2.11 2.44
CA LEU A 73 11.16 0.80 2.42
C LEU A 73 11.38 0.27 3.83
N ASP A 74 11.73 1.14 4.77
CA ASP A 74 11.93 0.74 6.16
C ASP A 74 10.61 0.28 6.79
N LYS A 75 9.50 0.96 6.50
CA LYS A 75 8.18 0.52 6.94
C LYS A 75 7.84 -0.86 6.40
N PHE A 76 8.08 -1.07 5.11
CA PHE A 76 7.82 -2.36 4.48
C PHE A 76 8.70 -3.46 5.06
N TYR A 77 9.95 -3.13 5.37
CA TYR A 77 10.84 -4.07 6.02
C TYR A 77 10.29 -4.53 7.38
N GLU A 78 9.74 -3.59 8.15
CA GLU A 78 9.14 -3.92 9.45
C GLU A 78 7.85 -4.72 9.33
N LEU A 79 7.18 -4.65 8.16
CA LEU A 79 5.92 -5.35 7.91
C LEU A 79 6.11 -6.61 7.06
N GLN A 80 7.35 -7.06 6.88
CA GLN A 80 7.69 -8.12 5.93
C GLN A 80 7.10 -9.49 6.23
N ASP A 81 6.67 -9.72 7.47
CA ASP A 81 6.15 -11.03 7.84
C ASP A 81 4.74 -11.29 7.33
N PHE A 82 4.08 -10.28 6.81
CA PHE A 82 2.78 -10.45 6.20
C PHE A 82 2.91 -10.95 4.77
N ARG A 83 1.98 -11.80 4.37
CA ARG A 83 1.85 -12.26 3.00
C ARG A 83 1.20 -11.16 2.16
N ALA A 84 2.00 -10.18 1.77
CA ALA A 84 1.50 -8.96 1.17
C ALA A 84 2.43 -8.47 0.08
N ASP A 85 1.88 -7.67 -0.82
CA ASP A 85 2.64 -6.87 -1.77
C ASP A 85 2.74 -5.45 -1.24
N PHE A 86 3.88 -4.83 -1.48
CA PHE A 86 4.17 -3.48 -1.05
C PHE A 86 4.39 -2.60 -2.26
N TYR A 87 3.74 -1.44 -2.28
CA TYR A 87 3.80 -0.53 -3.44
C TYR A 87 4.28 0.83 -3.02
N ILE A 88 5.26 1.34 -3.74
CA ILE A 88 5.64 2.75 -3.66
C ILE A 88 5.08 3.44 -4.89
N ILE A 89 4.25 4.45 -4.66
CA ILE A 89 3.61 5.23 -5.71
C ILE A 89 4.33 6.58 -5.78
N ALA A 90 4.92 6.89 -6.92
CA ALA A 90 5.65 8.14 -7.09
C ALA A 90 5.70 8.51 -8.56
N ASP A 91 6.18 9.74 -8.83
CA ASP A 91 6.43 10.16 -10.20
C ASP A 91 7.42 9.23 -10.88
N GLU A 92 7.24 9.02 -12.17
CA GLU A 92 8.11 8.12 -12.96
C GLU A 92 9.58 8.52 -12.86
N SER A 93 9.87 9.81 -12.73
CA SER A 93 11.24 10.32 -12.59
C SER A 93 11.99 9.75 -11.39
N ARG A 94 11.29 9.17 -10.43
CA ARG A 94 11.89 8.61 -9.22
C ARG A 94 12.17 7.11 -9.31
N ARG A 95 11.84 6.48 -10.41
CA ARG A 95 12.01 5.03 -10.57
C ARG A 95 13.46 4.59 -10.40
N ASN A 96 14.41 5.34 -10.96
CA ASN A 96 15.82 4.97 -10.84
C ASN A 96 16.32 5.06 -9.40
N GLN A 97 15.88 6.07 -8.68
CA GLN A 97 16.20 6.19 -7.24
C GLN A 97 15.62 5.00 -6.46
N PHE A 98 14.39 4.66 -6.73
CA PHE A 98 13.75 3.50 -6.10
C PHE A 98 14.55 2.21 -6.36
N ASN A 99 14.90 1.96 -7.62
CA ASN A 99 15.63 0.76 -7.99
C ASN A 99 16.99 0.69 -7.28
N SER A 100 17.70 1.80 -7.21
CA SER A 100 19.01 1.87 -6.54
C SER A 100 18.88 1.60 -5.04
N LEU A 101 17.88 2.16 -4.41
CA LEU A 101 17.66 1.97 -2.97
C LEU A 101 17.26 0.52 -2.66
N LEU A 102 16.39 -0.06 -3.47
CA LEU A 102 15.92 -1.42 -3.25
C LEU A 102 17.02 -2.47 -3.40
N GLU A 103 18.07 -2.16 -4.16
CA GLU A 103 19.22 -3.05 -4.33
C GLU A 103 20.11 -3.14 -3.11
N ARG A 104 19.93 -2.31 -2.11
CA ARG A 104 20.72 -2.39 -0.88
C ARG A 104 20.46 -3.73 -0.17
N ASN A 105 21.53 -4.29 0.40
CA ASN A 105 21.45 -5.59 1.07
C ASN A 105 20.42 -5.64 2.19
N ILE A 106 20.20 -4.53 2.86
CA ILE A 106 19.24 -4.45 3.96
C ILE A 106 17.82 -4.81 3.51
N TYR A 107 17.48 -4.58 2.24
CA TYR A 107 16.16 -4.85 1.71
C TYR A 107 16.05 -6.19 0.97
N ASN A 108 17.08 -7.03 1.08
CA ASN A 108 17.12 -8.29 0.36
C ASN A 108 15.89 -9.17 0.63
N SER A 109 15.41 -9.21 1.85
CA SER A 109 14.28 -10.06 2.24
C SER A 109 12.94 -9.61 1.66
N ILE A 110 12.78 -8.34 1.34
CA ILE A 110 11.52 -7.80 0.83
C ILE A 110 11.56 -7.48 -0.66
N ARG A 111 12.73 -7.54 -1.28
CA ARG A 111 12.95 -6.98 -2.63
C ARG A 111 11.92 -7.44 -3.65
N ARG A 112 11.62 -8.73 -3.68
CA ARG A 112 10.69 -9.28 -4.70
C ARG A 112 9.23 -8.94 -4.44
N TYR A 113 8.90 -8.43 -3.25
CA TYR A 113 7.53 -8.08 -2.88
C TYR A 113 7.25 -6.59 -2.98
N VAL A 114 8.26 -5.77 -3.25
CA VAL A 114 8.13 -4.32 -3.34
C VAL A 114 8.10 -3.91 -4.80
N LYS A 115 7.09 -3.15 -5.17
CA LYS A 115 6.87 -2.69 -6.55
C LYS A 115 6.81 -1.18 -6.59
N PHE A 116 7.29 -0.61 -7.69
CA PHE A 116 7.16 0.81 -7.98
C PHE A 116 6.02 0.99 -8.98
N PHE A 117 5.07 1.85 -8.65
CA PHE A 117 4.01 2.25 -9.57
C PHE A 117 4.09 3.76 -9.79
N ASN A 118 4.04 4.19 -11.03
CA ASN A 118 3.74 5.57 -11.32
C ASN A 118 2.22 5.79 -11.19
N TYR A 119 1.76 7.01 -11.36
CA TYR A 119 0.34 7.30 -11.18
C TYR A 119 -0.55 6.60 -12.19
N ASP A 120 -0.09 6.42 -13.43
CA ASP A 120 -0.84 5.70 -14.45
C ASP A 120 -0.99 4.22 -14.10
N ASN A 121 0.06 3.60 -13.59
CA ASN A 121 0.00 2.20 -13.13
C ASN A 121 -1.05 2.04 -12.03
N LEU A 122 -1.09 2.97 -11.09
CA LEU A 122 -2.05 2.91 -9.99
C LEU A 122 -3.47 3.04 -10.50
N ILE A 123 -3.73 3.97 -11.41
CA ILE A 123 -5.05 4.17 -12.00
C ILE A 123 -5.50 2.90 -12.74
N ASN A 124 -4.61 2.27 -13.49
CA ASN A 124 -4.91 1.04 -14.18
C ASN A 124 -5.25 -0.10 -13.22
N GLN A 125 -4.51 -0.23 -12.13
CA GLN A 125 -4.80 -1.24 -11.11
C GLN A 125 -6.17 -0.98 -10.47
N TYR A 126 -6.45 0.27 -10.12
CA TYR A 126 -7.74 0.65 -9.55
C TYR A 126 -8.89 0.29 -10.50
N SER A 127 -8.76 0.62 -11.78
CA SER A 127 -9.80 0.36 -12.76
C SER A 127 -10.09 -1.13 -12.90
N ARG A 128 -9.05 -1.97 -12.91
CA ARG A 128 -9.21 -3.43 -12.98
C ARG A 128 -9.92 -3.99 -11.74
N GLU A 129 -9.51 -3.54 -10.56
CA GLU A 129 -10.13 -4.00 -9.31
C GLU A 129 -11.59 -3.58 -9.22
N SER A 130 -11.91 -2.36 -9.63
CA SER A 130 -13.29 -1.88 -9.65
C SER A 130 -14.16 -2.70 -10.60
N ALA A 131 -13.66 -3.02 -11.79
CA ALA A 131 -14.39 -3.84 -12.76
C ALA A 131 -14.64 -5.24 -12.22
N LEU A 132 -13.65 -5.85 -11.57
CA LEU A 132 -13.81 -7.17 -10.97
C LEU A 132 -14.84 -7.15 -9.84
N MET A 133 -14.83 -6.14 -9.00
CA MET A 133 -15.81 -6.01 -7.92
C MET A 133 -17.23 -5.87 -8.47
N GLN A 134 -17.41 -5.11 -9.55
CA GLN A 134 -18.71 -4.96 -10.19
C GLN A 134 -19.18 -6.30 -10.79
N MET A 135 -18.29 -7.04 -11.40
CA MET A 135 -18.62 -8.37 -11.93
C MET A 135 -19.07 -9.32 -10.83
N ASP A 136 -18.41 -9.29 -9.70
CA ASP A 136 -18.76 -10.15 -8.55
C ASP A 136 -20.14 -9.83 -7.98
N ARG A 137 -20.64 -8.63 -8.19
CA ARG A 137 -21.98 -8.22 -7.74
C ARG A 137 -23.11 -8.60 -8.69
N LEU A 138 -22.75 -8.99 -9.88
CA LEU A 138 -23.74 -9.44 -10.86
C LEU A 138 -24.12 -10.90 -10.60
#